data_193ba469577a710eae3e979141a36128
#
_entry.id   193ba469577a710eae3e979141a36128
#
_cell.length_a   1.000
_cell.length_b   1.000
_cell.length_c   1.000
_cell.angle_alpha   90.00
_cell.angle_beta   90.00
_cell.angle_gamma   90.00
#
_symmetry.space_group_name_H-M   'P 1'
#
loop_
_entity.id
_entity.type
_entity.pdbx_description
1 polymer ?
#
loop_
_entity_poly.entity_id
_entity_poly.type
_entity_poly.pdbx_seq_one_letter_code
_entity_poly.pdbx_strand_id
1 'polypeptide(L)'
;MCRHKRLIPSAIGSAATNAITHLSAALASAIGSTGTLGPTGAFSLYKDEFSHMNVARVFTVGFGIVSIGLLFDTSAVCESAGPSGHDLVHQLNDALESVYDHVAPAVVVIDISKNANPSNGNNPFEGFDFFHGPQGDEGGDQPDQSEGSGFIVRADGYILTNNHVIEGADKIQVKLKDGRVLTARLIGADDRTDVAVIKVDEANLPVVDVADSDQVKVGQLVCAIGTPYKFEYTFTSGVVSAKGRNELLADKYEDYIQTDAAINPGNSGGPLCDIDGKVIGMNTLIHGLNRGLGFAISSNLFKQVSDQLISTGKIVRPWLGIIIESLNGENRGDLFKGVDRGVVIRTVQADTPAAKSDLRPADVITEVDGVGVGSARDLQREILKKKVGDQVNLGIWRNGKRLVVPVRTEELPVEPNRLAGAQPTPTQAPVANTSFGLQLREVTPDLKRDLGLKTDSGLVVVAVAPNSPAAIADIQPGDVITEVGKTPVSSLEMLQKALGDQKNKTNLLLLLDRRGIKTYSIVKSGK
;
A
#
# COMPACT_ATOMS: atom_id res chain seq x y z
N MET A 1 -9.16 -38.21 45.10
CA MET A 1 -9.20 -37.93 46.57
C MET A 1 -7.88 -37.27 46.93
N CYS A 2 -7.92 -36.11 47.39
CA CYS A 2 -7.17 -35.27 48.34
C CYS A 2 -7.09 -33.82 47.86
N ARG A 3 -7.97 -33.02 48.43
CA ARG A 3 -7.94 -31.55 48.36
C ARG A 3 -6.87 -31.06 49.34
N HIS A 4 -5.97 -30.15 48.88
CA HIS A 4 -5.21 -29.30 49.80
C HIS A 4 -5.54 -27.85 49.53
N LYS A 5 -6.18 -27.21 50.52
CA LYS A 5 -6.41 -25.78 50.64
C LYS A 5 -5.07 -25.07 50.92
N ARG A 6 -4.75 -24.02 50.17
CA ARG A 6 -3.68 -23.07 50.52
C ARG A 6 -4.30 -21.92 51.32
N LEU A 7 -3.80 -21.72 52.52
CA LEU A 7 -3.97 -20.50 53.32
C LEU A 7 -2.95 -19.47 52.86
N ILE A 8 -3.41 -18.27 52.57
CA ILE A 8 -2.59 -17.09 52.25
C ILE A 8 -2.48 -16.28 53.55
N PRO A 9 -1.27 -15.86 54.01
CA PRO A 9 -1.15 -14.86 55.06
C PRO A 9 -1.21 -13.44 54.47
N SER A 10 -2.24 -12.71 54.87
CA SER A 10 -2.39 -11.27 54.64
C SER A 10 -1.65 -10.52 55.73
N ALA A 11 -0.44 -10.01 55.47
CA ALA A 11 0.20 -9.00 56.34
C ALA A 11 1.48 -8.32 55.79
N ILE A 12 1.63 -8.11 54.49
CA ILE A 12 2.76 -7.29 53.95
C ILE A 12 2.30 -6.19 52.98
N GLY A 13 0.99 -5.96 52.84
CA GLY A 13 0.44 -5.06 51.81
C GLY A 13 0.37 -3.59 52.19
N SER A 14 0.56 -3.15 53.44
CA SER A 14 0.23 -1.77 53.80
C SER A 14 1.43 -0.78 53.94
N ALA A 15 2.63 -1.28 54.10
CA ALA A 15 3.82 -0.42 54.24
C ALA A 15 4.45 0.01 52.90
N ALA A 16 4.32 -0.84 51.87
CA ALA A 16 4.87 -0.54 50.52
C ALA A 16 4.01 0.47 49.73
N THR A 17 2.70 0.47 49.95
CA THR A 17 1.76 1.35 49.24
C THR A 17 1.88 2.79 49.70
N ASN A 18 2.20 3.06 50.99
CA ASN A 18 2.37 4.41 51.50
C ASN A 18 3.69 5.08 51.07
N ALA A 19 4.74 4.29 50.81
CA ALA A 19 6.02 4.85 50.34
C ALA A 19 5.96 5.33 48.88
N ILE A 20 5.19 4.62 48.02
CA ILE A 20 5.04 4.98 46.61
C ILE A 20 4.14 6.22 46.43
N THR A 21 3.15 6.41 47.29
CA THR A 21 2.25 7.57 47.21
C THR A 21 2.93 8.88 47.67
N HIS A 22 3.91 8.82 48.55
CA HIS A 22 4.67 10.00 48.96
C HIS A 22 5.78 10.40 47.98
N LEU A 23 6.33 9.45 47.20
CA LEU A 23 7.30 9.78 46.15
C LEU A 23 6.64 10.44 44.92
N SER A 24 5.42 10.03 44.56
CA SER A 24 4.70 10.64 43.45
C SER A 24 4.21 12.05 43.70
N ALA A 25 3.89 12.39 44.96
CA ALA A 25 3.50 13.74 45.35
C ALA A 25 4.69 14.73 45.37
N ALA A 26 5.89 14.27 45.70
CA ALA A 26 7.11 15.05 45.67
C ALA A 26 7.59 15.36 44.24
N LEU A 27 7.39 14.41 43.30
CA LEU A 27 7.74 14.61 41.87
C LEU A 27 6.78 15.58 41.16
N ALA A 28 5.51 15.60 41.52
CA ALA A 28 4.51 16.47 40.91
C ALA A 28 4.68 17.95 41.35
N SER A 29 5.26 18.21 42.51
CA SER A 29 5.55 19.56 43.01
C SER A 29 6.82 20.20 42.41
N ALA A 30 7.73 19.39 41.88
CA ALA A 30 8.99 19.85 41.28
C ALA A 30 8.85 20.23 39.80
N ILE A 31 7.76 19.87 39.12
CA ILE A 31 7.54 20.13 37.68
C ILE A 31 6.73 21.41 37.43
N GLY A 32 6.24 22.07 38.50
CA GLY A 32 5.30 23.21 38.42
C GLY A 32 5.91 24.61 38.32
N SER A 33 7.21 24.77 38.34
CA SER A 33 7.79 26.12 38.25
C SER A 33 9.23 26.08 37.76
N THR A 34 9.47 26.16 36.45
CA THR A 34 10.59 26.93 35.90
C THR A 34 10.48 26.97 34.37
N GLY A 35 10.57 28.21 33.86
CA GLY A 35 10.73 28.49 32.45
C GLY A 35 12.10 28.04 31.92
N THR A 36 12.11 27.85 30.63
CA THR A 36 13.21 27.60 29.68
C THR A 36 14.63 27.86 30.18
N LEU A 37 15.45 26.80 30.23
CA LEU A 37 16.92 26.89 30.19
C LEU A 37 17.47 25.73 29.33
N GLY A 38 18.44 26.05 28.46
CA GLY A 38 19.02 25.19 27.45
C GLY A 38 19.96 24.08 27.98
N PRO A 39 20.49 23.22 27.12
CA PRO A 39 20.98 21.88 27.48
C PRO A 39 22.40 21.78 28.05
N THR A 40 22.97 22.80 28.66
CA THR A 40 24.36 22.78 29.19
C THR A 40 24.50 23.03 30.68
N GLY A 41 23.41 23.14 31.46
CA GLY A 41 23.44 23.50 32.89
C GLY A 41 23.17 22.39 33.90
N ALA A 42 22.85 21.17 33.49
CA ALA A 42 22.25 20.15 34.38
C ALA A 42 23.25 19.20 35.08
N PHE A 43 24.57 19.34 34.89
CA PHE A 43 25.54 18.39 35.46
C PHE A 43 26.33 18.88 36.69
N SER A 44 26.08 20.10 37.20
CA SER A 44 26.87 20.63 38.30
C SER A 44 26.14 20.74 39.65
N LEU A 45 24.85 20.42 39.73
CA LEU A 45 24.08 20.64 40.99
C LEU A 45 23.79 19.39 41.82
N TYR A 46 24.33 18.22 41.42
CA TYR A 46 24.04 16.96 42.13
C TYR A 46 25.20 16.42 42.98
N LYS A 47 26.25 17.20 43.21
CA LYS A 47 27.44 16.72 43.94
C LYS A 47 27.55 17.18 45.41
N ASP A 48 26.70 18.10 45.90
CA ASP A 48 26.90 18.70 47.22
C ASP A 48 25.85 18.35 48.31
N GLU A 49 24.84 17.54 48.00
CA GLU A 49 23.80 17.19 49.01
C GLU A 49 23.99 15.83 49.72
N PHE A 50 25.03 15.04 49.42
CA PHE A 50 25.26 13.76 50.07
C PHE A 50 26.42 13.72 51.08
N SER A 51 26.98 14.87 51.48
CA SER A 51 28.16 14.90 52.39
C SER A 51 27.84 15.08 53.89
N HIS A 52 26.58 15.19 54.29
CA HIS A 52 26.23 15.36 55.73
C HIS A 52 25.08 14.47 56.17
N MET A 53 25.24 13.17 56.11
CA MET A 53 24.46 12.25 56.92
C MET A 53 25.39 11.46 57.85
N ASN A 54 25.51 11.98 59.07
CA ASN A 54 26.30 11.43 60.14
C ASN A 54 25.65 10.14 60.66
N VAL A 55 26.21 8.97 60.28
CA VAL A 55 25.87 7.65 60.80
C VAL A 55 26.52 7.47 62.18
N ALA A 56 26.11 8.24 63.17
CA ALA A 56 26.54 8.06 64.55
C ALA A 56 25.48 8.58 65.54
N ARG A 57 24.35 7.94 65.67
CA ARG A 57 23.45 8.01 66.85
C ARG A 57 22.29 7.06 66.70
N VAL A 58 22.54 5.75 66.80
CA VAL A 58 21.61 4.75 67.37
C VAL A 58 22.44 3.53 67.85
N PHE A 59 23.23 3.72 68.90
CA PHE A 59 23.71 2.61 69.69
C PHE A 59 23.81 3.12 71.15
N THR A 60 22.78 2.96 71.88
CA THR A 60 22.82 2.70 73.34
C THR A 60 21.38 2.60 73.84
N VAL A 61 20.93 1.41 74.06
CA VAL A 61 20.13 0.91 75.17
C VAL A 61 19.73 -0.54 74.92
N GLY A 62 20.11 -1.44 75.79
CA GLY A 62 19.47 -2.76 75.94
C GLY A 62 20.40 -3.98 75.76
N PHE A 63 21.32 -4.19 76.73
CA PHE A 63 21.88 -5.52 77.05
C PHE A 63 20.76 -6.45 77.52
N GLY A 64 20.55 -7.52 76.79
CA GLY A 64 19.67 -8.63 77.21
C GLY A 64 19.95 -9.86 76.36
N ILE A 65 20.63 -10.77 76.94
CA ILE A 65 21.10 -12.07 76.41
C ILE A 65 19.93 -12.91 75.89
N VAL A 66 19.91 -13.29 74.63
CA VAL A 66 19.43 -14.61 74.19
C VAL A 66 20.24 -15.00 72.93
N SER A 67 21.14 -15.96 73.10
CA SER A 67 21.85 -16.61 72.01
C SER A 67 20.87 -17.54 71.30
N ILE A 68 20.30 -17.11 70.16
CA ILE A 68 19.68 -17.98 69.20
C ILE A 68 20.57 -17.92 67.97
N GLY A 69 21.32 -19.00 67.72
CA GLY A 69 22.07 -19.21 66.50
C GLY A 69 21.13 -19.26 65.29
N LEU A 70 20.96 -18.17 64.62
CA LEU A 70 20.43 -18.14 63.25
C LEU A 70 21.63 -18.33 62.32
N LEU A 71 21.84 -19.56 61.91
CA LEU A 71 22.60 -19.86 60.70
C LEU A 71 21.87 -19.16 59.53
N PHE A 72 22.31 -17.93 59.19
CA PHE A 72 21.98 -17.38 57.91
C PHE A 72 22.72 -18.21 56.86
N ASP A 73 21.97 -19.15 56.29
CA ASP A 73 22.34 -19.79 55.03
C ASP A 73 22.39 -18.66 53.99
N THR A 74 23.57 -18.12 53.76
CA THR A 74 23.82 -17.26 52.61
C THR A 74 23.79 -18.15 51.38
N SER A 75 22.62 -18.64 51.03
CA SER A 75 22.35 -19.07 49.67
C SER A 75 22.61 -17.86 48.80
N ALA A 76 23.78 -17.83 48.19
CA ALA A 76 24.09 -16.88 47.14
C ALA A 76 22.94 -16.98 46.14
N VAL A 77 22.06 -15.96 46.14
CA VAL A 77 21.15 -15.76 45.03
C VAL A 77 22.12 -15.53 43.84
N CYS A 78 22.37 -16.60 43.11
CA CYS A 78 23.03 -16.50 41.83
C CYS A 78 22.05 -15.73 40.96
N GLU A 79 22.17 -14.39 41.00
CA GLU A 79 21.55 -13.52 40.03
C GLU A 79 22.09 -14.01 38.68
N SER A 80 21.28 -14.76 37.94
CA SER A 80 21.65 -15.23 36.63
C SER A 80 22.00 -13.96 35.83
N ALA A 81 23.28 -13.73 35.61
CA ALA A 81 23.71 -12.68 34.71
C ALA A 81 22.91 -12.86 33.41
N GLY A 82 22.13 -11.86 33.04
CA GLY A 82 21.40 -11.88 31.78
C GLY A 82 22.37 -12.25 30.65
N PRO A 83 21.86 -12.75 29.51
CA PRO A 83 22.71 -13.21 28.42
C PRO A 83 23.73 -12.11 28.05
N SER A 84 24.99 -12.49 27.86
CA SER A 84 26.02 -11.56 27.42
C SER A 84 25.67 -11.01 26.03
N GLY A 85 26.20 -9.85 25.64
CA GLY A 85 25.98 -9.33 24.29
C GLY A 85 26.39 -10.34 23.20
N HIS A 86 27.39 -11.18 23.45
CA HIS A 86 27.81 -12.27 22.58
C HIS A 86 26.73 -13.34 22.46
N ASP A 87 26.11 -13.75 23.57
CA ASP A 87 25.02 -14.74 23.58
C ASP A 87 23.80 -14.24 22.81
N LEU A 88 23.47 -12.94 22.91
CA LEU A 88 22.36 -12.34 22.17
C LEU A 88 22.59 -12.38 20.65
N VAL A 89 23.84 -12.12 20.19
CA VAL A 89 24.17 -12.18 18.76
C VAL A 89 24.07 -13.61 18.24
N HIS A 90 24.55 -14.61 19.02
CA HIS A 90 24.38 -16.02 18.66
C HIS A 90 22.91 -16.44 18.60
N GLN A 91 22.09 -16.04 19.56
CA GLN A 91 20.65 -16.31 19.54
C GLN A 91 19.95 -15.71 18.32
N LEU A 92 20.35 -14.50 17.90
CA LEU A 92 19.83 -13.89 16.68
C LEU A 92 20.26 -14.69 15.44
N ASN A 93 21.53 -15.11 15.36
CA ASN A 93 22.02 -15.93 14.26
C ASN A 93 21.25 -17.27 14.18
N ASP A 94 21.11 -17.97 15.31
CA ASP A 94 20.38 -19.23 15.39
C ASP A 94 18.90 -19.05 14.95
N ALA A 95 18.29 -17.93 15.31
CA ALA A 95 16.92 -17.60 14.88
C ALA A 95 16.83 -17.40 13.35
N LEU A 96 17.77 -16.68 12.73
CA LEU A 96 17.82 -16.47 11.28
C LEU A 96 18.08 -17.79 10.52
N GLU A 97 18.99 -18.63 11.02
CA GLU A 97 19.24 -19.96 10.46
C GLU A 97 17.97 -20.85 10.56
N SER A 98 17.28 -20.80 11.70
CA SER A 98 16.03 -21.52 11.90
C SER A 98 14.93 -21.09 10.91
N VAL A 99 14.82 -19.79 10.61
CA VAL A 99 13.89 -19.28 9.57
C VAL A 99 14.19 -19.92 8.22
N TYR A 100 15.48 -19.93 7.82
CA TYR A 100 15.89 -20.53 6.55
C TYR A 100 15.57 -22.03 6.49
N ASP A 101 15.94 -22.77 7.52
CA ASP A 101 15.74 -24.23 7.57
C ASP A 101 14.25 -24.60 7.55
N HIS A 102 13.41 -23.79 8.19
CA HIS A 102 11.98 -24.01 8.23
C HIS A 102 11.28 -23.68 6.93
N VAL A 103 11.61 -22.54 6.30
CA VAL A 103 10.88 -21.99 5.15
C VAL A 103 11.42 -22.48 3.81
N ALA A 104 12.74 -22.57 3.64
CA ALA A 104 13.36 -22.90 2.36
C ALA A 104 12.90 -24.24 1.74
N PRO A 105 12.54 -25.29 2.49
CA PRO A 105 11.98 -26.51 1.89
C PRO A 105 10.69 -26.28 1.10
N ALA A 106 9.90 -25.27 1.47
CA ALA A 106 8.65 -24.92 0.81
C ALA A 106 8.82 -23.85 -0.30
N VAL A 107 10.01 -23.28 -0.47
CA VAL A 107 10.32 -22.35 -1.57
C VAL A 107 10.72 -23.14 -2.81
N VAL A 108 10.29 -22.68 -3.97
CA VAL A 108 10.53 -23.37 -5.25
C VAL A 108 11.11 -22.40 -6.28
N VAL A 109 11.90 -22.96 -7.21
CA VAL A 109 12.31 -22.30 -8.46
C VAL A 109 11.20 -22.48 -9.48
N ILE A 110 10.84 -21.43 -10.19
CA ILE A 110 9.89 -21.47 -11.29
C ILE A 110 10.60 -21.10 -12.57
N ASP A 111 10.69 -22.08 -13.48
CA ASP A 111 11.22 -21.91 -14.81
C ASP A 111 10.06 -21.87 -15.82
N ILE A 112 10.04 -20.87 -16.67
CA ILE A 112 9.08 -20.78 -17.78
C ILE A 112 9.78 -20.83 -19.12
N SER A 113 9.09 -21.38 -20.10
CA SER A 113 9.49 -21.29 -21.50
C SER A 113 8.34 -20.70 -22.33
N LYS A 114 8.71 -19.76 -23.20
CA LYS A 114 7.81 -19.11 -24.15
C LYS A 114 8.21 -19.56 -25.57
N ASN A 115 7.25 -19.95 -26.40
CA ASN A 115 7.52 -20.18 -27.80
C ASN A 115 7.71 -18.83 -28.51
N ALA A 116 8.82 -18.67 -29.21
CA ALA A 116 9.12 -17.46 -29.95
C ALA A 116 8.11 -17.25 -31.10
N ASN A 117 6.98 -16.62 -30.81
CA ASN A 117 6.13 -16.03 -31.83
C ASN A 117 6.33 -14.51 -31.77
N PRO A 118 6.90 -13.87 -32.81
CA PRO A 118 7.05 -12.42 -32.83
C PRO A 118 5.69 -11.78 -33.12
N SER A 119 4.80 -11.71 -32.14
CA SER A 119 3.55 -10.97 -32.26
C SER A 119 3.61 -9.67 -31.47
N ASN A 120 3.75 -8.61 -32.24
CA ASN A 120 3.38 -7.20 -31.97
C ASN A 120 3.64 -6.66 -30.56
N GLY A 121 4.70 -5.86 -30.48
CA GLY A 121 5.01 -4.97 -29.37
C GLY A 121 3.81 -4.14 -28.92
N ASN A 122 3.36 -4.44 -27.74
CA ASN A 122 2.73 -3.55 -26.77
C ASN A 122 2.62 -4.30 -25.43
N ASN A 123 3.71 -4.86 -24.99
CA ASN A 123 3.79 -5.37 -23.63
C ASN A 123 4.00 -4.19 -22.69
N PRO A 124 3.08 -3.85 -21.77
CA PRO A 124 3.28 -2.78 -20.80
C PRO A 124 4.47 -3.03 -19.86
N PHE A 125 5.07 -4.21 -19.92
CA PHE A 125 6.29 -4.61 -19.22
C PHE A 125 7.54 -4.68 -20.12
N GLU A 126 7.52 -4.09 -21.32
CA GLU A 126 8.70 -3.96 -22.20
C GLU A 126 9.91 -3.26 -21.53
N GLY A 127 9.74 -2.66 -20.35
CA GLY A 127 10.82 -2.17 -19.49
C GLY A 127 11.39 -3.21 -18.51
N PHE A 128 10.88 -4.44 -18.48
CA PHE A 128 11.37 -5.56 -17.66
C PHE A 128 12.45 -6.39 -18.37
N ASP A 129 13.08 -5.87 -19.42
CA ASP A 129 14.29 -6.47 -20.06
C ASP A 129 15.44 -6.73 -19.07
N PHE A 130 15.26 -6.36 -17.81
CA PHE A 130 16.20 -6.66 -16.74
C PHE A 130 16.23 -8.15 -16.36
N PHE A 131 15.21 -8.94 -16.74
CA PHE A 131 15.20 -10.40 -16.57
C PHE A 131 15.95 -11.12 -17.70
N HIS A 132 16.14 -10.46 -18.84
CA HIS A 132 17.01 -10.91 -19.89
C HIS A 132 18.39 -10.31 -19.63
N GLY A 133 19.35 -11.14 -19.27
CA GLY A 133 20.77 -10.71 -19.14
C GLY A 133 21.21 -9.98 -20.41
N PRO A 134 22.35 -9.23 -20.40
CA PRO A 134 22.81 -8.52 -21.57
C PRO A 134 22.92 -9.49 -22.75
N GLN A 135 21.97 -9.43 -23.67
CA GLN A 135 21.98 -10.19 -24.91
C GLN A 135 23.19 -9.71 -25.72
N GLY A 136 24.23 -10.52 -25.73
CA GLY A 136 25.18 -10.48 -26.82
C GLY A 136 24.42 -10.85 -28.10
N ASP A 137 24.63 -10.07 -29.14
CA ASP A 137 24.13 -10.20 -30.51
C ASP A 137 24.56 -11.55 -31.15
N GLU A 138 24.03 -12.67 -30.66
CA GLU A 138 24.18 -13.95 -31.33
C GLU A 138 22.78 -14.48 -31.64
N GLY A 139 22.37 -14.28 -32.91
CA GLY A 139 21.15 -14.81 -33.48
C GLY A 139 21.08 -16.34 -33.35
N GLY A 140 20.21 -16.81 -32.47
CA GLY A 140 19.88 -18.20 -32.27
C GLY A 140 18.47 -18.31 -31.72
N ASP A 141 17.63 -19.15 -32.36
CA ASP A 141 16.29 -19.62 -31.95
C ASP A 141 16.32 -20.33 -30.58
N GLN A 142 16.77 -19.67 -29.52
CA GLN A 142 16.65 -20.21 -28.18
C GLN A 142 15.30 -19.69 -27.58
N PRO A 143 14.46 -20.59 -27.02
CA PRO A 143 13.25 -20.18 -26.34
C PRO A 143 13.61 -19.24 -25.19
N ASP A 144 12.87 -18.15 -25.10
CA ASP A 144 13.03 -17.14 -24.06
C ASP A 144 12.73 -17.79 -22.70
N GLN A 145 13.77 -18.01 -21.89
CA GLN A 145 13.64 -18.64 -20.57
C GLN A 145 13.70 -17.55 -19.49
N SER A 146 12.65 -17.43 -18.71
CA SER A 146 12.58 -16.57 -17.55
C SER A 146 12.46 -17.41 -16.28
N GLU A 147 13.03 -16.93 -15.18
CA GLU A 147 13.10 -17.62 -13.90
C GLU A 147 12.58 -16.72 -12.78
N GLY A 148 11.89 -17.31 -11.82
CA GLY A 148 11.43 -16.66 -10.61
C GLY A 148 11.29 -17.64 -9.46
N SER A 149 10.76 -17.16 -8.35
CA SER A 149 10.48 -17.96 -7.15
C SER A 149 9.00 -18.19 -6.95
N GLY A 150 8.68 -19.16 -6.10
CA GLY A 150 7.35 -19.39 -5.55
C GLY A 150 7.46 -20.05 -4.19
N PHE A 151 6.33 -20.22 -3.52
CA PHE A 151 6.26 -20.98 -2.27
C PHE A 151 4.98 -21.81 -2.19
N ILE A 152 5.11 -22.99 -1.58
CA ILE A 152 4.04 -23.99 -1.45
C ILE A 152 3.15 -23.61 -0.28
N VAL A 153 1.86 -23.42 -0.53
CA VAL A 153 0.86 -23.02 0.48
C VAL A 153 -0.07 -24.16 0.90
N ARG A 154 -0.05 -25.27 0.12
CA ARG A 154 -0.85 -26.45 0.43
C ARG A 154 -0.07 -27.71 0.06
N ALA A 155 -0.10 -28.71 0.95
CA ALA A 155 0.63 -29.96 0.81
C ALA A 155 0.24 -30.80 -0.41
N ASP A 156 -0.91 -30.50 -1.05
CA ASP A 156 -1.38 -31.11 -2.29
C ASP A 156 -0.87 -30.40 -3.56
N GLY A 157 0.08 -29.44 -3.42
CA GLY A 157 0.85 -28.89 -4.52
C GLY A 157 0.38 -27.52 -5.06
N TYR A 158 -0.40 -26.76 -4.31
CA TYR A 158 -0.67 -25.36 -4.67
C TYR A 158 0.50 -24.46 -4.28
N ILE A 159 0.94 -23.65 -5.23
CA ILE A 159 2.11 -22.76 -5.12
C ILE A 159 1.68 -21.36 -5.49
N LEU A 160 2.11 -20.37 -4.71
CA LEU A 160 1.95 -18.96 -5.00
C LEU A 160 3.22 -18.40 -5.65
N THR A 161 3.02 -17.49 -6.58
CA THR A 161 4.07 -16.70 -7.24
C THR A 161 3.49 -15.39 -7.75
N ASN A 162 4.33 -14.51 -8.32
CA ASN A 162 3.84 -13.33 -9.02
C ASN A 162 3.27 -13.66 -10.39
N ASN A 163 2.27 -12.87 -10.83
CA ASN A 163 1.73 -13.00 -12.18
C ASN A 163 2.80 -12.75 -13.24
N HIS A 164 3.61 -11.70 -13.08
CA HIS A 164 4.65 -11.36 -14.05
C HIS A 164 5.71 -12.47 -14.23
N VAL A 165 5.91 -13.34 -13.22
CA VAL A 165 6.83 -14.49 -13.30
C VAL A 165 6.34 -15.52 -14.30
N ILE A 166 5.02 -15.72 -14.42
CA ILE A 166 4.44 -16.79 -15.26
C ILE A 166 3.69 -16.24 -16.48
N GLU A 167 3.69 -14.94 -16.69
CA GLU A 167 2.95 -14.28 -17.77
C GLU A 167 3.49 -14.71 -19.15
N GLY A 168 2.57 -15.15 -20.00
CA GLY A 168 2.89 -15.62 -21.36
C GLY A 168 3.63 -16.97 -21.41
N ALA A 169 3.69 -17.72 -20.30
CA ALA A 169 4.33 -19.03 -20.26
C ALA A 169 3.50 -20.08 -21.01
N ASP A 170 4.13 -20.78 -21.97
CA ASP A 170 3.56 -21.99 -22.60
C ASP A 170 3.77 -23.22 -21.72
N LYS A 171 4.86 -23.22 -20.97
CA LYS A 171 5.19 -24.31 -20.05
C LYS A 171 5.77 -23.74 -18.76
N ILE A 172 5.30 -24.26 -17.64
CA ILE A 172 5.77 -23.92 -16.30
C ILE A 172 6.40 -25.16 -15.67
N GLN A 173 7.65 -25.05 -15.25
CA GLN A 173 8.36 -26.08 -14.49
C GLN A 173 8.69 -25.55 -13.10
N VAL A 174 8.55 -26.42 -12.13
CA VAL A 174 8.83 -26.12 -10.70
C VAL A 174 9.92 -27.06 -10.23
N LYS A 175 11.04 -26.51 -9.77
CA LYS A 175 12.12 -27.27 -9.14
C LYS A 175 12.01 -27.11 -7.63
N LEU A 176 11.88 -28.22 -6.92
CA LEU A 176 11.85 -28.29 -5.46
C LEU A 176 13.27 -28.26 -4.88
N LYS A 177 13.37 -27.94 -3.58
CA LYS A 177 14.68 -27.91 -2.87
C LYS A 177 15.39 -29.26 -2.86
N ASP A 178 14.67 -30.37 -2.92
CA ASP A 178 15.23 -31.72 -3.00
C ASP A 178 15.72 -32.10 -4.42
N GLY A 179 15.60 -31.21 -5.39
CA GLY A 179 16.05 -31.38 -6.77
C GLY A 179 15.00 -31.96 -7.71
N ARG A 180 13.83 -32.37 -7.25
CA ARG A 180 12.73 -32.82 -8.14
C ARG A 180 12.25 -31.68 -9.03
N VAL A 181 12.05 -31.97 -10.32
CA VAL A 181 11.48 -31.03 -11.31
C VAL A 181 10.10 -31.53 -11.71
N LEU A 182 9.10 -30.73 -11.48
CA LEU A 182 7.69 -31.05 -11.70
C LEU A 182 7.09 -30.08 -12.73
N THR A 183 6.17 -30.57 -13.56
CA THR A 183 5.39 -29.69 -14.44
C THR A 183 4.22 -29.11 -13.65
N ALA A 184 4.08 -27.80 -13.70
CA ALA A 184 2.96 -27.12 -13.08
C ALA A 184 1.92 -26.67 -14.11
N ARG A 185 0.67 -26.60 -13.70
CA ARG A 185 -0.41 -25.98 -14.44
C ARG A 185 -0.88 -24.70 -13.78
N LEU A 186 -1.26 -23.71 -14.56
CA LEU A 186 -1.87 -22.47 -14.07
C LEU A 186 -3.27 -22.79 -13.51
N ILE A 187 -3.55 -22.35 -12.30
CA ILE A 187 -4.89 -22.39 -11.69
C ILE A 187 -5.62 -21.08 -11.98
N GLY A 188 -4.91 -19.96 -11.83
CA GLY A 188 -5.41 -18.63 -12.13
C GLY A 188 -4.36 -17.58 -11.80
N ALA A 189 -4.52 -16.42 -12.39
CA ALA A 189 -3.64 -15.28 -12.18
C ALA A 189 -4.43 -13.98 -12.15
N ASP A 190 -3.89 -13.00 -11.45
CA ASP A 190 -4.46 -11.68 -11.33
C ASP A 190 -3.39 -10.62 -11.56
N ASP A 191 -3.44 -10.00 -12.74
CA ASP A 191 -2.51 -8.95 -13.13
C ASP A 191 -2.57 -7.73 -12.19
N ARG A 192 -3.75 -7.38 -11.70
CA ARG A 192 -3.92 -6.16 -10.88
C ARG A 192 -3.24 -6.23 -9.52
N THR A 193 -3.14 -7.41 -8.91
CA THR A 193 -2.41 -7.62 -7.64
C THR A 193 -1.05 -8.28 -7.85
N ASP A 194 -0.73 -8.65 -9.09
CA ASP A 194 0.49 -9.40 -9.44
C ASP A 194 0.62 -10.73 -8.67
N VAL A 195 -0.51 -11.44 -8.47
CA VAL A 195 -0.56 -12.73 -7.78
C VAL A 195 -0.99 -13.82 -8.75
N ALA A 196 -0.30 -14.95 -8.75
CA ALA A 196 -0.67 -16.14 -9.49
C ALA A 196 -0.64 -17.39 -8.60
N VAL A 197 -1.48 -18.35 -8.96
CA VAL A 197 -1.55 -19.69 -8.35
C VAL A 197 -1.27 -20.71 -9.42
N ILE A 198 -0.25 -21.53 -9.20
CA ILE A 198 0.07 -22.70 -10.03
C ILE A 198 -0.06 -23.97 -9.19
N LYS A 199 -0.19 -25.11 -9.84
CA LYS A 199 -0.33 -26.39 -9.16
C LYS A 199 0.53 -27.46 -9.80
N VAL A 200 1.25 -28.20 -8.96
CA VAL A 200 1.93 -29.46 -9.29
C VAL A 200 1.11 -30.65 -8.80
N ASP A 201 1.12 -31.77 -9.53
CA ASP A 201 0.42 -32.98 -9.12
C ASP A 201 1.33 -33.85 -8.25
N GLU A 202 1.56 -33.38 -7.03
CA GLU A 202 2.39 -34.01 -6.00
C GLU A 202 1.72 -33.83 -4.65
N ALA A 203 1.97 -34.74 -3.70
CA ALA A 203 1.38 -34.74 -2.36
C ALA A 203 2.45 -34.73 -1.27
N ASN A 204 2.04 -34.40 -0.05
CA ASN A 204 2.92 -34.34 1.13
C ASN A 204 4.11 -33.40 0.96
N LEU A 205 3.90 -32.30 0.22
CA LEU A 205 4.89 -31.26 0.06
C LEU A 205 5.01 -30.42 1.34
N PRO A 206 6.21 -29.89 1.66
CA PRO A 206 6.37 -28.90 2.71
C PRO A 206 5.57 -27.63 2.38
N VAL A 207 5.02 -26.99 3.39
CA VAL A 207 4.20 -25.79 3.23
C VAL A 207 4.71 -24.68 4.15
N VAL A 208 4.48 -23.44 3.76
CA VAL A 208 4.75 -22.29 4.61
C VAL A 208 3.56 -21.99 5.54
N ASP A 209 3.86 -21.44 6.71
CA ASP A 209 2.87 -20.80 7.55
C ASP A 209 2.69 -19.33 7.15
N VAL A 210 1.43 -18.86 7.02
CA VAL A 210 1.11 -17.48 6.62
C VAL A 210 0.59 -16.69 7.81
N ALA A 211 1.27 -15.59 8.14
CA ALA A 211 0.86 -14.67 9.21
C ALA A 211 -0.12 -13.60 8.72
N ASP A 212 -0.78 -12.93 9.67
CA ASP A 212 -1.61 -11.76 9.43
C ASP A 212 -0.72 -10.51 9.25
N SER A 213 -0.64 -9.97 8.03
CA SER A 213 0.17 -8.78 7.72
C SER A 213 -0.31 -7.50 8.42
N ASP A 214 -1.55 -7.44 8.90
CA ASP A 214 -2.04 -6.29 9.66
C ASP A 214 -1.33 -6.17 11.03
N GLN A 215 -0.86 -7.28 11.59
CA GLN A 215 -0.13 -7.33 12.87
C GLN A 215 1.35 -6.95 12.74
N VAL A 216 1.91 -6.96 11.54
CA VAL A 216 3.32 -6.62 11.28
C VAL A 216 3.61 -5.18 11.70
N LYS A 217 4.78 -4.93 12.30
CA LYS A 217 5.20 -3.61 12.79
C LYS A 217 6.42 -3.11 12.03
N VAL A 218 6.47 -1.80 11.78
CA VAL A 218 7.67 -1.14 11.24
C VAL A 218 8.83 -1.32 12.21
N GLY A 219 10.02 -1.67 11.69
CA GLY A 219 11.20 -2.02 12.46
C GLY A 219 11.32 -3.51 12.84
N GLN A 220 10.31 -4.33 12.57
CA GLN A 220 10.35 -5.78 12.78
C GLN A 220 11.36 -6.40 11.81
N LEU A 221 12.20 -7.34 12.31
CA LEU A 221 13.12 -8.12 11.48
C LEU A 221 12.35 -9.00 10.49
N VAL A 222 12.86 -9.06 9.27
CA VAL A 222 12.30 -9.87 8.19
C VAL A 222 13.39 -10.53 7.36
N CYS A 223 13.02 -11.66 6.74
CA CYS A 223 13.90 -12.45 5.87
C CYS A 223 13.20 -12.69 4.54
N ALA A 224 13.90 -12.42 3.44
CA ALA A 224 13.43 -12.75 2.10
C ALA A 224 14.18 -13.98 1.58
N ILE A 225 13.45 -14.94 1.02
CA ILE A 225 14.03 -16.16 0.43
C ILE A 225 13.59 -16.22 -1.03
N GLY A 226 14.53 -16.61 -1.91
CA GLY A 226 14.28 -16.75 -3.33
C GLY A 226 15.42 -17.46 -4.04
N THR A 227 15.35 -17.53 -5.36
CA THR A 227 16.28 -18.28 -6.22
C THR A 227 16.80 -17.41 -7.37
N PRO A 228 17.58 -16.33 -7.07
CA PRO A 228 18.03 -15.40 -8.10
C PRO A 228 19.10 -16.01 -9.01
N TYR A 229 19.06 -15.67 -10.33
CA TYR A 229 20.14 -15.95 -11.32
C TYR A 229 20.54 -17.41 -11.46
N LYS A 230 19.63 -18.36 -11.36
CA LYS A 230 19.93 -19.82 -11.38
C LYS A 230 20.91 -20.26 -10.27
N PHE A 231 21.17 -19.38 -9.30
CA PHE A 231 21.88 -19.77 -8.09
C PHE A 231 20.94 -20.58 -7.18
N GLU A 232 21.56 -21.32 -6.26
CA GLU A 232 20.81 -21.98 -5.21
C GLU A 232 20.13 -20.95 -4.30
N TYR A 233 19.23 -21.43 -3.46
CA TYR A 233 18.43 -20.61 -2.55
C TYR A 233 19.21 -19.48 -1.89
N THR A 234 18.75 -18.26 -2.08
CA THR A 234 19.34 -17.04 -1.52
C THR A 234 18.47 -16.54 -0.37
N PHE A 235 19.12 -16.22 0.73
CA PHE A 235 18.52 -15.65 1.93
C PHE A 235 19.06 -14.23 2.14
N THR A 236 18.15 -13.27 2.33
CA THR A 236 18.52 -11.90 2.70
C THR A 236 17.69 -11.46 3.90
N SER A 237 18.25 -10.63 4.77
CA SER A 237 17.56 -10.12 5.95
C SER A 237 17.56 -8.60 5.98
N GLY A 238 16.58 -8.04 6.67
CA GLY A 238 16.40 -6.61 6.86
C GLY A 238 15.29 -6.35 7.87
N VAL A 239 14.63 -5.19 7.72
CA VAL A 239 13.49 -4.80 8.56
C VAL A 239 12.31 -4.37 7.71
N VAL A 240 11.14 -4.34 8.31
CA VAL A 240 9.98 -3.67 7.75
C VAL A 240 10.24 -2.16 7.79
N SER A 241 10.47 -1.54 6.65
CA SER A 241 10.74 -0.09 6.54
C SER A 241 9.44 0.73 6.55
N ALA A 242 8.36 0.19 5.94
CA ALA A 242 7.03 0.80 5.94
C ALA A 242 5.95 -0.24 5.62
N LYS A 243 4.69 0.12 5.87
CA LYS A 243 3.52 -0.70 5.53
C LYS A 243 2.53 0.10 4.70
N GLY A 244 1.73 -0.63 3.94
CA GLY A 244 0.61 -0.03 3.23
C GLY A 244 1.04 0.92 2.14
N ARG A 245 2.22 0.70 1.52
CA ARG A 245 2.63 1.43 0.34
C ARG A 245 1.69 1.11 -0.81
N ASN A 246 1.22 2.14 -1.46
CA ASN A 246 0.28 2.11 -2.58
C ASN A 246 0.56 3.34 -3.47
N GLU A 247 -0.13 3.41 -4.60
CA GLU A 247 0.06 4.47 -5.60
C GLU A 247 1.48 4.46 -6.23
N LEU A 248 2.14 3.28 -6.22
CA LEU A 248 3.44 3.09 -6.87
C LEU A 248 3.28 2.76 -8.35
N LEU A 249 2.24 2.00 -8.70
CA LEU A 249 1.92 1.60 -10.07
C LEU A 249 0.48 2.01 -10.41
N ALA A 250 0.29 2.61 -11.57
CA ALA A 250 -1.04 2.93 -12.05
C ALA A 250 -1.86 1.66 -12.30
N ASP A 251 -3.16 1.70 -12.00
CA ASP A 251 -4.13 0.62 -12.25
C ASP A 251 -3.90 -0.70 -11.50
N LYS A 252 -2.99 -0.74 -10.51
CA LYS A 252 -2.77 -1.91 -9.66
C LYS A 252 -3.51 -1.79 -8.33
N TYR A 253 -3.87 -2.93 -7.76
CA TYR A 253 -4.37 -3.02 -6.37
C TYR A 253 -3.19 -3.34 -5.46
N GLU A 254 -2.72 -2.32 -4.77
CA GLU A 254 -1.47 -2.36 -4.04
C GLU A 254 -1.69 -2.36 -2.53
N ASP A 255 -1.01 -3.22 -1.84
CA ASP A 255 -0.81 -3.21 -0.41
C ASP A 255 0.57 -3.81 -0.12
N TYR A 256 1.60 -2.97 -0.28
CA TYR A 256 2.97 -3.45 -0.13
C TYR A 256 3.53 -3.22 1.27
N ILE A 257 4.29 -4.21 1.72
CA ILE A 257 5.27 -4.07 2.80
C ILE A 257 6.59 -3.64 2.14
N GLN A 258 7.15 -2.52 2.60
CA GLN A 258 8.48 -2.05 2.20
C GLN A 258 9.53 -2.62 3.15
N THR A 259 10.64 -3.11 2.62
CA THR A 259 11.78 -3.64 3.37
C THR A 259 13.11 -3.16 2.77
N ASP A 260 14.16 -3.15 3.57
CA ASP A 260 15.55 -2.97 3.15
C ASP A 260 16.29 -4.32 2.97
N ALA A 261 15.62 -5.44 3.23
CA ALA A 261 16.11 -6.74 2.78
C ALA A 261 16.31 -6.70 1.25
N ALA A 262 17.44 -7.20 0.77
CA ALA A 262 17.80 -7.12 -0.64
C ALA A 262 16.84 -7.98 -1.49
N ILE A 263 16.01 -7.32 -2.29
CA ILE A 263 15.14 -7.93 -3.30
C ILE A 263 15.76 -7.68 -4.67
N ASN A 264 16.04 -8.77 -5.38
CA ASN A 264 16.69 -8.77 -6.69
C ASN A 264 15.88 -9.65 -7.65
N PRO A 265 16.13 -9.57 -8.98
CA PRO A 265 15.56 -10.50 -9.96
C PRO A 265 15.80 -11.95 -9.52
N GLY A 266 14.73 -12.77 -9.55
CA GLY A 266 14.71 -14.14 -9.04
C GLY A 266 14.11 -14.31 -7.65
N ASN A 267 14.15 -13.29 -6.77
CA ASN A 267 13.42 -13.33 -5.49
C ASN A 267 11.91 -13.09 -5.66
N SER A 268 11.49 -12.51 -6.80
CA SER A 268 10.07 -12.26 -7.11
C SER A 268 9.26 -13.55 -7.03
N GLY A 269 8.13 -13.51 -6.35
CA GLY A 269 7.28 -14.66 -6.06
C GLY A 269 7.70 -15.47 -4.83
N GLY A 270 8.91 -15.27 -4.29
CA GLY A 270 9.37 -15.89 -3.04
C GLY A 270 8.78 -15.23 -1.79
N PRO A 271 8.84 -15.88 -0.63
CA PRO A 271 8.28 -15.36 0.61
C PRO A 271 9.15 -14.28 1.27
N LEU A 272 8.50 -13.29 1.88
CA LEU A 272 9.03 -12.44 2.94
C LEU A 272 8.50 -12.95 4.27
N CYS A 273 9.39 -13.36 5.18
CA CYS A 273 9.05 -13.99 6.44
C CYS A 273 9.42 -13.12 7.64
N ASP A 274 8.71 -13.30 8.74
CA ASP A 274 9.13 -12.80 10.05
C ASP A 274 10.17 -13.71 10.71
N ILE A 275 10.61 -13.34 11.92
CA ILE A 275 11.64 -14.08 12.67
C ILE A 275 11.14 -15.46 13.17
N ASP A 276 9.84 -15.71 13.17
CA ASP A 276 9.23 -17.00 13.49
C ASP A 276 9.08 -17.91 12.26
N GLY A 277 9.56 -17.47 11.07
CA GLY A 277 9.44 -18.20 9.81
C GLY A 277 8.06 -18.14 9.16
N LYS A 278 7.18 -17.26 9.62
CA LYS A 278 5.85 -17.08 9.02
C LYS A 278 5.89 -16.07 7.90
N VAL A 279 5.25 -16.38 6.79
CA VAL A 279 5.17 -15.52 5.61
C VAL A 279 4.25 -14.33 5.87
N ILE A 280 4.80 -13.13 5.83
CA ILE A 280 4.09 -11.86 5.98
C ILE A 280 3.84 -11.16 4.65
N GLY A 281 4.55 -11.59 3.58
CA GLY A 281 4.41 -11.02 2.24
C GLY A 281 5.03 -11.90 1.17
N MET A 282 4.75 -11.59 -0.09
CA MET A 282 5.35 -12.19 -1.28
C MET A 282 6.21 -11.15 -1.97
N ASN A 283 7.51 -11.41 -2.08
CA ASN A 283 8.48 -10.50 -2.71
C ASN A 283 8.05 -10.16 -4.13
N THR A 284 8.15 -8.90 -4.50
CA THR A 284 7.89 -8.44 -5.87
C THR A 284 8.87 -7.35 -6.26
N LEU A 285 9.25 -7.32 -7.54
CA LEU A 285 10.10 -6.29 -8.07
C LEU A 285 9.25 -5.15 -8.63
N ILE A 286 9.48 -3.92 -8.17
CA ILE A 286 8.82 -2.73 -8.69
C ILE A 286 9.80 -1.96 -9.56
N HIS A 287 9.47 -1.85 -10.86
CA HIS A 287 10.31 -1.18 -11.85
C HIS A 287 10.61 0.29 -11.47
N GLY A 288 11.86 0.71 -11.63
CA GLY A 288 12.30 2.10 -11.38
C GLY A 288 12.59 2.46 -9.93
N LEU A 289 12.35 1.58 -8.96
CA LEU A 289 12.62 1.81 -7.55
C LEU A 289 13.89 1.11 -7.04
N ASN A 290 14.87 0.93 -7.92
CA ASN A 290 16.17 0.34 -7.59
C ASN A 290 16.98 1.31 -6.73
N ARG A 291 17.15 1.05 -5.45
CA ARG A 291 18.16 1.70 -4.55
C ARG A 291 17.97 1.26 -3.10
N GLY A 292 17.97 -0.07 -2.85
CA GLY A 292 17.80 -0.58 -1.48
C GLY A 292 16.34 -0.46 -0.97
N LEU A 293 15.38 -0.39 -1.89
CA LEU A 293 13.96 -0.43 -1.59
C LEU A 293 13.41 -1.76 -2.09
N GLY A 294 13.15 -2.69 -1.18
CA GLY A 294 12.42 -3.92 -1.44
C GLY A 294 10.93 -3.76 -1.18
N PHE A 295 10.12 -4.51 -1.91
CA PHE A 295 8.66 -4.53 -1.73
C PHE A 295 8.15 -5.96 -1.72
N ALA A 296 7.12 -6.20 -0.91
CA ALA A 296 6.40 -7.46 -0.88
C ALA A 296 4.90 -7.20 -0.83
N ILE A 297 4.13 -7.94 -1.61
CA ILE A 297 2.66 -7.97 -1.57
C ILE A 297 2.27 -8.53 -0.21
N SER A 298 1.43 -7.82 0.55
CA SER A 298 1.04 -8.22 1.90
C SER A 298 0.33 -9.59 1.93
N SER A 299 0.54 -10.35 3.01
CA SER A 299 -0.02 -11.70 3.13
C SER A 299 -1.56 -11.71 3.11
N ASN A 300 -2.20 -10.71 3.70
CA ASN A 300 -3.66 -10.60 3.69
C ASN A 300 -4.19 -10.39 2.26
N LEU A 301 -3.48 -9.59 1.44
CA LEU A 301 -3.86 -9.37 0.05
C LEU A 301 -3.67 -10.63 -0.79
N PHE A 302 -2.48 -11.24 -0.79
CA PHE A 302 -2.25 -12.42 -1.62
C PHE A 302 -3.11 -13.62 -1.18
N LYS A 303 -3.40 -13.76 0.13
CA LYS A 303 -4.29 -14.80 0.64
C LYS A 303 -5.71 -14.63 0.12
N GLN A 304 -6.28 -13.42 0.20
CA GLN A 304 -7.61 -13.13 -0.33
C GLN A 304 -7.71 -13.44 -1.82
N VAL A 305 -6.69 -13.09 -2.59
CA VAL A 305 -6.62 -13.33 -4.04
C VAL A 305 -6.46 -14.82 -4.33
N SER A 306 -5.51 -15.49 -3.68
CA SER A 306 -5.24 -16.92 -3.92
C SER A 306 -6.43 -17.81 -3.55
N ASP A 307 -7.14 -17.53 -2.45
CA ASP A 307 -8.34 -18.28 -2.04
C ASP A 307 -9.43 -18.20 -3.14
N GLN A 308 -9.61 -17.03 -3.79
CA GLN A 308 -10.52 -16.90 -4.92
C GLN A 308 -10.01 -17.63 -6.17
N LEU A 309 -8.72 -17.48 -6.52
CA LEU A 309 -8.14 -18.17 -7.68
C LEU A 309 -8.23 -19.69 -7.53
N ILE A 310 -7.98 -20.23 -6.34
CA ILE A 310 -8.09 -21.68 -6.07
C ILE A 310 -9.54 -22.17 -6.22
N SER A 311 -10.51 -21.37 -5.75
CA SER A 311 -11.92 -21.78 -5.72
C SER A 311 -12.64 -21.58 -7.06
N THR A 312 -12.32 -20.53 -7.80
CA THR A 312 -13.08 -20.11 -9.01
C THR A 312 -12.24 -20.00 -10.28
N GLY A 313 -10.91 -20.04 -10.18
CA GLY A 313 -9.98 -19.83 -11.29
C GLY A 313 -9.84 -18.37 -11.75
N LYS A 314 -10.64 -17.45 -11.21
CA LYS A 314 -10.64 -16.03 -11.58
C LYS A 314 -10.95 -15.14 -10.38
N ILE A 315 -10.55 -13.87 -10.48
CA ILE A 315 -10.92 -12.85 -9.51
C ILE A 315 -12.17 -12.11 -9.99
N VAL A 316 -13.20 -12.14 -9.16
CA VAL A 316 -14.44 -11.38 -9.38
C VAL A 316 -14.41 -10.15 -8.49
N ARG A 317 -14.35 -8.95 -9.08
CA ARG A 317 -14.29 -7.70 -8.34
C ARG A 317 -15.56 -6.90 -8.46
N PRO A 318 -16.16 -6.50 -7.33
CA PRO A 318 -17.25 -5.52 -7.35
C PRO A 318 -16.69 -4.16 -7.82
N TRP A 319 -17.44 -3.51 -8.68
CA TRP A 319 -17.05 -2.27 -9.34
C TRP A 319 -18.18 -1.27 -9.39
N LEU A 320 -17.83 0.03 -9.40
CA LEU A 320 -18.79 1.13 -9.44
C LEU A 320 -18.76 1.87 -10.78
N GLY A 321 -17.64 1.86 -11.51
CA GLY A 321 -17.47 2.59 -12.76
C GLY A 321 -17.19 4.08 -12.57
N ILE A 322 -16.33 4.41 -11.62
CA ILE A 322 -15.87 5.78 -11.33
C ILE A 322 -14.35 5.86 -11.43
N ILE A 323 -13.84 6.98 -11.90
CA ILE A 323 -12.44 7.37 -11.77
C ILE A 323 -12.35 8.33 -10.60
N ILE A 324 -11.44 8.07 -9.69
CA ILE A 324 -11.37 8.71 -8.38
C ILE A 324 -9.99 9.31 -8.10
N GLU A 325 -9.97 10.25 -7.16
CA GLU A 325 -8.75 10.88 -6.66
C GLU A 325 -8.91 11.15 -5.15
N SER A 326 -7.85 10.92 -4.37
CA SER A 326 -7.88 11.27 -2.93
C SER A 326 -7.91 12.77 -2.75
N LEU A 327 -8.79 13.27 -1.87
CA LEU A 327 -8.80 14.68 -1.49
C LEU A 327 -7.58 14.96 -0.60
N ASN A 328 -6.68 15.82 -1.08
CA ASN A 328 -5.46 16.21 -0.38
C ASN A 328 -5.34 17.73 -0.24
N GLY A 329 -4.30 18.22 0.46
CA GLY A 329 -4.09 19.65 0.66
C GLY A 329 -3.90 20.45 -0.63
N GLU A 330 -3.45 19.81 -1.71
CA GLU A 330 -3.18 20.48 -2.99
C GLU A 330 -4.44 20.67 -3.85
N ASN A 331 -5.34 19.66 -3.86
CA ASN A 331 -6.57 19.70 -4.67
C ASN A 331 -7.79 20.18 -3.87
N ARG A 332 -7.68 20.34 -2.53
CA ARG A 332 -8.77 20.73 -1.65
C ARG A 332 -9.29 22.14 -1.92
N GLY A 333 -8.46 23.15 -1.85
CA GLY A 333 -8.80 24.55 -2.09
C GLY A 333 -10.21 24.97 -1.65
N ASP A 334 -10.71 26.06 -2.22
CA ASP A 334 -12.09 26.53 -1.99
C ASP A 334 -13.19 25.67 -2.63
N LEU A 335 -12.80 24.68 -3.44
CA LEU A 335 -13.73 23.85 -4.22
C LEU A 335 -14.54 22.90 -3.36
N PHE A 336 -13.95 22.40 -2.27
CA PHE A 336 -14.52 21.38 -1.40
C PHE A 336 -14.66 21.88 0.04
N LYS A 337 -15.15 23.12 0.21
CA LYS A 337 -15.40 23.69 1.54
C LYS A 337 -16.31 22.80 2.37
N GLY A 338 -15.91 22.55 3.62
CA GLY A 338 -16.69 21.80 4.59
C GLY A 338 -16.42 20.28 4.56
N VAL A 339 -15.50 19.82 3.72
CA VAL A 339 -14.99 18.44 3.77
C VAL A 339 -13.46 18.45 3.79
N ASP A 340 -12.88 17.75 4.76
CA ASP A 340 -11.43 17.74 5.01
C ASP A 340 -10.74 16.51 4.46
N ARG A 341 -11.46 15.40 4.29
CA ARG A 341 -10.97 14.10 3.84
C ARG A 341 -12.05 13.42 3.02
N GLY A 342 -11.64 12.61 2.06
CA GLY A 342 -12.55 11.84 1.23
C GLY A 342 -11.97 11.55 -0.14
N VAL A 343 -12.80 11.03 -1.03
CA VAL A 343 -12.44 10.59 -2.37
C VAL A 343 -13.28 11.34 -3.39
N VAL A 344 -12.64 12.13 -4.21
CA VAL A 344 -13.31 12.93 -5.23
C VAL A 344 -13.57 12.07 -6.46
N ILE A 345 -14.80 12.09 -6.97
CA ILE A 345 -15.15 11.47 -8.25
C ILE A 345 -14.70 12.40 -9.38
N ARG A 346 -13.68 12.00 -10.14
CA ARG A 346 -13.25 12.72 -11.35
C ARG A 346 -14.19 12.47 -12.51
N THR A 347 -14.55 11.20 -12.72
CA THR A 347 -15.33 10.77 -13.88
C THR A 347 -16.33 9.70 -13.45
N VAL A 348 -17.53 9.78 -13.97
CA VAL A 348 -18.50 8.68 -13.97
C VAL A 348 -18.52 8.10 -15.38
N GLN A 349 -18.15 6.82 -15.50
CA GLN A 349 -18.07 6.14 -16.79
C GLN A 349 -19.50 5.79 -17.28
N ALA A 350 -19.73 5.89 -18.58
CA ALA A 350 -21.02 5.57 -19.18
C ALA A 350 -21.37 4.08 -19.01
N ASP A 351 -22.67 3.77 -18.93
CA ASP A 351 -23.20 2.40 -18.82
C ASP A 351 -22.76 1.61 -17.58
N THR A 352 -22.30 2.31 -16.54
CA THR A 352 -21.80 1.70 -15.29
C THR A 352 -22.78 1.79 -14.13
N PRO A 353 -22.58 1.07 -13.03
CA PRO A 353 -23.35 1.22 -11.79
C PRO A 353 -23.48 2.68 -11.32
N ALA A 354 -22.38 3.41 -11.36
CA ALA A 354 -22.38 4.82 -10.97
C ALA A 354 -23.20 5.70 -11.93
N ALA A 355 -23.15 5.43 -13.24
CA ALA A 355 -23.95 6.15 -14.23
C ALA A 355 -25.47 5.90 -14.07
N LYS A 356 -25.85 4.71 -13.55
CA LYS A 356 -27.23 4.34 -13.24
C LYS A 356 -27.71 4.90 -11.89
N SER A 357 -26.82 5.54 -11.12
CA SER A 357 -27.09 6.18 -9.84
C SER A 357 -27.10 7.72 -9.96
N ASP A 358 -27.32 8.43 -8.85
CA ASP A 358 -27.18 9.90 -8.81
C ASP A 358 -25.76 10.37 -8.46
N LEU A 359 -24.71 9.57 -8.76
CA LEU A 359 -23.33 10.01 -8.60
C LEU A 359 -22.92 10.95 -9.74
N ARG A 360 -22.11 11.97 -9.41
CA ARG A 360 -21.69 13.00 -10.36
C ARG A 360 -20.19 13.29 -10.20
N PRO A 361 -19.52 13.73 -11.27
CA PRO A 361 -18.19 14.33 -11.14
C PRO A 361 -18.19 15.46 -10.10
N ALA A 362 -17.09 15.61 -9.36
CA ALA A 362 -16.91 16.52 -8.23
C ALA A 362 -17.70 16.18 -6.94
N ASP A 363 -18.39 15.05 -6.85
CA ASP A 363 -18.81 14.52 -5.55
C ASP A 363 -17.59 14.05 -4.76
N VAL A 364 -17.63 14.25 -3.44
CA VAL A 364 -16.59 13.71 -2.54
C VAL A 364 -17.22 12.58 -1.73
N ILE A 365 -16.79 11.35 -1.96
CA ILE A 365 -17.21 10.19 -1.17
C ILE A 365 -16.48 10.26 0.16
N THR A 366 -17.23 10.23 1.26
CA THR A 366 -16.71 10.29 2.64
C THR A 366 -17.00 9.02 3.42
N GLU A 367 -17.94 8.19 2.95
CA GLU A 367 -18.35 6.95 3.63
C GLU A 367 -18.85 5.90 2.65
N VAL A 368 -18.67 4.62 3.03
CA VAL A 368 -19.22 3.43 2.40
C VAL A 368 -19.98 2.64 3.47
N ASP A 369 -21.30 2.53 3.35
CA ASP A 369 -22.18 1.88 4.35
C ASP A 369 -21.94 2.34 5.79
N GLY A 370 -21.66 3.64 5.98
CA GLY A 370 -21.38 4.24 7.28
C GLY A 370 -19.93 4.12 7.75
N VAL A 371 -19.07 3.41 7.02
CA VAL A 371 -17.62 3.36 7.29
C VAL A 371 -16.93 4.54 6.62
N GLY A 372 -16.23 5.38 7.40
CA GLY A 372 -15.52 6.55 6.88
C GLY A 372 -14.38 6.18 5.92
N VAL A 373 -14.30 6.86 4.77
CA VAL A 373 -13.21 6.72 3.81
C VAL A 373 -12.50 8.06 3.63
N GLY A 374 -11.17 8.06 3.76
CA GLY A 374 -10.34 9.27 3.68
C GLY A 374 -9.43 9.32 2.46
N SER A 375 -9.31 8.21 1.72
CA SER A 375 -8.45 8.07 0.56
C SER A 375 -9.08 7.15 -0.48
N ALA A 376 -8.58 7.21 -1.73
CA ALA A 376 -8.98 6.30 -2.81
C ALA A 376 -8.81 4.82 -2.40
N ARG A 377 -7.72 4.53 -1.68
CA ARG A 377 -7.46 3.19 -1.13
C ARG A 377 -8.53 2.73 -0.15
N ASP A 378 -8.94 3.60 0.79
CA ASP A 378 -9.99 3.25 1.75
C ASP A 378 -11.27 2.89 1.02
N LEU A 379 -11.64 3.69 0.01
CA LEU A 379 -12.81 3.42 -0.83
C LEU A 379 -12.68 2.07 -1.56
N GLN A 380 -11.55 1.83 -2.23
CA GLN A 380 -11.30 0.58 -2.94
C GLN A 380 -11.39 -0.62 -2.00
N ARG A 381 -10.75 -0.55 -0.82
CA ARG A 381 -10.80 -1.59 0.20
C ARG A 381 -12.23 -1.88 0.67
N GLU A 382 -13.02 -0.86 0.93
CA GLU A 382 -14.41 -1.04 1.39
C GLU A 382 -15.32 -1.60 0.28
N ILE A 383 -15.11 -1.22 -0.98
CA ILE A 383 -15.83 -1.79 -2.13
C ILE A 383 -15.44 -3.25 -2.36
N LEU A 384 -14.15 -3.60 -2.28
CA LEU A 384 -13.66 -4.98 -2.46
C LEU A 384 -14.20 -5.97 -1.40
N LYS A 385 -14.64 -5.50 -0.24
CA LYS A 385 -15.31 -6.34 0.77
C LYS A 385 -16.75 -6.73 0.38
N LYS A 386 -17.34 -6.08 -0.63
CA LYS A 386 -18.70 -6.34 -1.09
C LYS A 386 -18.72 -7.46 -2.12
N LYS A 387 -19.90 -7.98 -2.40
CA LYS A 387 -20.12 -8.93 -3.50
C LYS A 387 -20.65 -8.19 -4.73
N VAL A 388 -20.42 -8.76 -5.90
CA VAL A 388 -21.09 -8.30 -7.12
C VAL A 388 -22.60 -8.44 -6.96
N GLY A 389 -23.34 -7.37 -7.26
CA GLY A 389 -24.78 -7.27 -7.08
C GLY A 389 -25.22 -6.69 -5.74
N ASP A 390 -24.32 -6.49 -4.78
CA ASP A 390 -24.67 -5.83 -3.51
C ASP A 390 -25.02 -4.36 -3.74
N GLN A 391 -25.99 -3.86 -2.98
CA GLN A 391 -26.29 -2.44 -2.89
C GLN A 391 -25.39 -1.82 -1.83
N VAL A 392 -24.64 -0.79 -2.22
CA VAL A 392 -23.71 -0.03 -1.35
C VAL A 392 -24.25 1.39 -1.20
N ASN A 393 -24.32 1.90 0.02
CA ASN A 393 -24.74 3.26 0.29
C ASN A 393 -23.50 4.15 0.44
N LEU A 394 -23.29 5.04 -0.53
CA LEU A 394 -22.16 5.98 -0.51
C LEU A 394 -22.59 7.28 0.15
N GLY A 395 -21.96 7.63 1.28
CA GLY A 395 -22.06 8.96 1.87
C GLY A 395 -21.20 9.93 1.07
N ILE A 396 -21.84 10.91 0.44
CA ILE A 396 -21.15 11.89 -0.40
C ILE A 396 -21.34 13.32 0.11
N TRP A 397 -20.37 14.18 -0.21
CA TRP A 397 -20.45 15.62 -0.04
C TRP A 397 -20.60 16.29 -1.40
N ARG A 398 -21.73 16.99 -1.60
CA ARG A 398 -22.09 17.69 -2.85
C ARG A 398 -22.60 19.09 -2.53
N ASN A 399 -21.97 20.11 -3.06
CA ASN A 399 -22.40 21.51 -2.91
C ASN A 399 -22.66 21.95 -1.47
N GLY A 400 -21.79 21.54 -0.52
CA GLY A 400 -21.93 21.90 0.89
C GLY A 400 -22.94 21.05 1.67
N LYS A 401 -23.49 19.99 1.09
CA LYS A 401 -24.48 19.10 1.71
C LYS A 401 -24.00 17.65 1.70
N ARG A 402 -24.30 16.96 2.79
CA ARG A 402 -24.11 15.51 2.87
C ARG A 402 -25.36 14.81 2.28
N LEU A 403 -25.15 13.86 1.41
CA LEU A 403 -26.15 13.04 0.77
C LEU A 403 -25.75 11.57 0.87
N VAL A 404 -26.71 10.66 0.75
CA VAL A 404 -26.46 9.22 0.64
C VAL A 404 -26.98 8.76 -0.71
N VAL A 405 -26.11 8.15 -1.50
CA VAL A 405 -26.44 7.64 -2.85
C VAL A 405 -26.29 6.13 -2.84
N PRO A 406 -27.37 5.37 -3.05
CA PRO A 406 -27.28 3.92 -3.21
C PRO A 406 -26.76 3.58 -4.60
N VAL A 407 -25.78 2.67 -4.66
CA VAL A 407 -25.19 2.16 -5.91
C VAL A 407 -25.16 0.65 -5.85
N ARG A 408 -25.58 -0.03 -6.91
CA ARG A 408 -25.49 -1.48 -7.01
C ARG A 408 -24.20 -1.85 -7.70
N THR A 409 -23.35 -2.65 -7.05
CA THR A 409 -22.08 -3.09 -7.64
C THR A 409 -22.30 -4.04 -8.82
N GLU A 410 -21.45 -3.96 -9.84
CA GLU A 410 -21.37 -4.91 -10.95
C GLU A 410 -19.96 -5.54 -11.00
N GLU A 411 -19.77 -6.60 -11.79
CA GLU A 411 -18.46 -7.19 -12.00
C GLU A 411 -17.58 -6.24 -12.81
N LEU A 412 -16.34 -6.03 -12.36
CA LEU A 412 -15.36 -5.24 -13.11
C LEU A 412 -15.10 -5.90 -14.47
N PRO A 413 -15.29 -5.20 -15.61
CA PRO A 413 -15.00 -5.73 -16.93
C PRO A 413 -13.53 -6.16 -17.05
N VAL A 414 -13.28 -7.29 -17.73
CA VAL A 414 -11.92 -7.85 -17.93
C VAL A 414 -11.04 -6.91 -18.76
N GLU A 415 -11.65 -6.14 -19.67
CA GLU A 415 -10.99 -5.02 -20.35
C GLU A 415 -11.73 -3.73 -20.00
N PRO A 416 -11.17 -2.86 -19.14
CA PRO A 416 -11.68 -1.51 -19.03
C PRO A 416 -11.48 -0.85 -20.39
N ASN A 417 -12.55 -0.28 -20.93
CA ASN A 417 -12.58 0.45 -22.19
C ASN A 417 -11.49 1.54 -22.18
N ARG A 418 -10.28 1.20 -22.63
CA ARG A 418 -9.19 2.17 -22.81
C ARG A 418 -9.66 3.10 -23.91
N LEU A 419 -10.02 4.32 -23.55
CA LEU A 419 -10.31 5.39 -24.50
C LEU A 419 -9.02 5.64 -25.32
N ALA A 420 -8.90 4.90 -26.41
CA ALA A 420 -7.82 5.07 -27.37
C ALA A 420 -7.86 6.50 -27.91
N GLY A 421 -6.83 7.29 -27.60
CA GLY A 421 -6.66 8.64 -28.10
C GLY A 421 -6.37 8.63 -29.59
N ALA A 422 -7.33 9.00 -30.42
CA ALA A 422 -7.08 9.47 -31.78
C ALA A 422 -6.87 10.99 -31.72
N GLN A 423 -5.73 11.48 -32.17
CA GLN A 423 -5.45 12.92 -32.32
C GLN A 423 -6.18 13.47 -33.54
N PRO A 424 -7.00 14.51 -33.42
CA PRO A 424 -7.54 15.22 -34.59
C PRO A 424 -6.56 16.26 -35.11
N THR A 425 -6.44 16.32 -36.42
CA THR A 425 -5.66 17.35 -37.17
C THR A 425 -6.43 18.68 -37.20
N PRO A 426 -5.81 19.85 -36.98
CA PRO A 426 -6.54 21.09 -36.82
C PRO A 426 -6.90 21.75 -38.15
N THR A 427 -8.16 22.15 -38.32
CA THR A 427 -8.65 23.05 -39.37
C THR A 427 -8.85 24.47 -38.80
N GLN A 428 -8.47 25.51 -39.58
CA GLN A 428 -8.35 26.90 -39.11
C GLN A 428 -9.70 27.61 -38.93
N ALA A 429 -9.96 28.12 -37.73
CA ALA A 429 -10.97 29.12 -37.39
C ALA A 429 -10.53 29.89 -36.12
N PRO A 430 -11.16 31.02 -35.73
CA PRO A 430 -10.66 31.87 -34.65
C PRO A 430 -10.51 31.09 -33.34
N VAL A 431 -9.32 31.20 -32.74
CA VAL A 431 -8.90 30.47 -31.53
C VAL A 431 -8.62 31.49 -30.43
N ALA A 432 -9.26 31.33 -29.27
CA ALA A 432 -8.91 32.10 -28.09
C ALA A 432 -7.81 31.40 -27.28
N ASN A 433 -6.71 32.08 -27.01
CA ASN A 433 -5.65 31.61 -26.13
C ASN A 433 -5.94 32.00 -24.69
N THR A 434 -5.85 31.04 -23.78
CA THR A 434 -5.97 31.28 -22.33
C THR A 434 -4.62 31.35 -21.65
N SER A 435 -4.55 31.99 -20.49
CA SER A 435 -3.34 32.03 -19.66
C SER A 435 -2.93 30.65 -19.10
N PHE A 436 -3.82 29.63 -19.21
CA PHE A 436 -3.56 28.26 -18.78
C PHE A 436 -2.98 27.36 -19.87
N GLY A 437 -2.74 27.93 -21.09
CA GLY A 437 -2.20 27.18 -22.22
C GLY A 437 -3.24 26.43 -23.04
N LEU A 438 -4.51 26.80 -22.97
CA LEU A 438 -5.58 26.23 -23.79
C LEU A 438 -5.87 27.13 -25.00
N GLN A 439 -6.07 26.48 -26.15
CA GLN A 439 -6.66 27.09 -27.34
C GLN A 439 -8.10 26.57 -27.45
N LEU A 440 -9.06 27.50 -27.43
CA LEU A 440 -10.48 27.19 -27.33
C LEU A 440 -11.29 27.76 -28.50
N ARG A 441 -12.32 27.03 -28.89
CA ARG A 441 -13.34 27.43 -29.88
C ARG A 441 -14.73 27.10 -29.34
N GLU A 442 -15.71 27.90 -29.74
CA GLU A 442 -17.12 27.59 -29.43
C GLU A 442 -17.59 26.37 -30.23
N VAL A 443 -18.39 25.50 -29.59
CA VAL A 443 -19.00 24.37 -30.28
C VAL A 443 -20.06 24.91 -31.26
N THR A 444 -19.84 24.64 -32.54
CA THR A 444 -20.81 24.91 -33.60
C THR A 444 -21.33 23.60 -34.19
N PRO A 445 -22.51 23.58 -34.86
CA PRO A 445 -23.04 22.36 -35.48
C PRO A 445 -22.05 21.69 -36.46
N ASP A 446 -21.25 22.49 -37.20
CA ASP A 446 -20.25 21.97 -38.11
C ASP A 446 -19.08 21.36 -37.34
N LEU A 447 -18.53 22.07 -36.35
CA LEU A 447 -17.43 21.59 -35.52
C LEU A 447 -17.83 20.33 -34.71
N LYS A 448 -19.08 20.29 -34.26
CA LYS A 448 -19.64 19.09 -33.59
C LYS A 448 -19.60 17.87 -34.52
N ARG A 449 -19.98 18.03 -35.77
CA ARG A 449 -19.98 16.96 -36.79
C ARG A 449 -18.58 16.54 -37.15
N ASP A 450 -17.70 17.51 -37.40
CA ASP A 450 -16.31 17.29 -37.84
C ASP A 450 -15.49 16.56 -36.77
N LEU A 451 -15.67 16.91 -35.50
CA LEU A 451 -14.96 16.32 -34.35
C LEU A 451 -15.71 15.19 -33.64
N GLY A 452 -16.93 14.85 -34.12
CA GLY A 452 -17.76 13.80 -33.50
C GLY A 452 -18.16 14.09 -32.06
N LEU A 453 -18.32 15.39 -31.68
CA LEU A 453 -18.63 15.78 -30.32
C LEU A 453 -20.03 15.32 -29.91
N LYS A 454 -20.18 14.88 -28.65
CA LYS A 454 -21.47 14.39 -28.11
C LYS A 454 -22.28 15.50 -27.46
N THR A 455 -21.67 16.63 -27.09
CA THR A 455 -22.34 17.80 -26.51
C THR A 455 -22.71 18.83 -27.56
N ASP A 456 -23.78 19.57 -27.32
CA ASP A 456 -24.33 20.59 -28.23
C ASP A 456 -23.79 21.99 -27.94
N SER A 457 -23.19 22.22 -26.79
CA SER A 457 -22.71 23.53 -26.35
C SER A 457 -21.48 23.41 -25.45
N GLY A 458 -20.65 24.44 -25.46
CA GLY A 458 -19.41 24.49 -24.70
C GLY A 458 -18.26 25.03 -25.49
N LEU A 459 -17.06 24.93 -24.93
CA LEU A 459 -15.82 25.40 -25.59
C LEU A 459 -14.92 24.20 -25.85
N VAL A 460 -14.72 23.85 -27.12
CA VAL A 460 -13.83 22.73 -27.48
C VAL A 460 -12.37 23.16 -27.37
N VAL A 461 -11.57 22.32 -26.75
CA VAL A 461 -10.11 22.43 -26.68
C VAL A 461 -9.53 22.00 -28.01
N VAL A 462 -8.94 22.96 -28.73
CA VAL A 462 -8.32 22.71 -30.05
C VAL A 462 -6.86 22.30 -29.90
N ALA A 463 -6.17 22.93 -28.96
CA ALA A 463 -4.78 22.61 -28.63
C ALA A 463 -4.46 22.92 -27.17
N VAL A 464 -3.47 22.21 -26.64
CA VAL A 464 -2.94 22.40 -25.28
C VAL A 464 -1.44 22.65 -25.39
N ALA A 465 -0.97 23.74 -24.81
CA ALA A 465 0.46 24.09 -24.83
C ALA A 465 1.24 23.08 -23.97
N PRO A 466 2.36 22.52 -24.44
CA PRO A 466 3.19 21.62 -23.66
C PRO A 466 3.65 22.27 -22.36
N ASN A 467 3.70 21.47 -21.26
CA ASN A 467 4.10 21.92 -19.92
C ASN A 467 3.25 23.06 -19.34
N SER A 468 2.08 23.33 -19.91
CA SER A 468 1.14 24.31 -19.39
C SER A 468 0.36 23.77 -18.19
N PRO A 469 -0.25 24.64 -17.36
CA PRO A 469 -1.17 24.21 -16.29
C PRO A 469 -2.29 23.30 -16.79
N ALA A 470 -2.77 23.49 -18.01
CA ALA A 470 -3.79 22.63 -18.62
C ALA A 470 -3.24 21.25 -19.01
N ALA A 471 -2.01 21.18 -19.52
CA ALA A 471 -1.35 19.90 -19.82
C ALA A 471 -1.10 19.08 -18.54
N ILE A 472 -0.66 19.74 -17.47
CA ILE A 472 -0.47 19.11 -16.15
C ILE A 472 -1.80 18.60 -15.57
N ALA A 473 -2.91 19.29 -15.87
CA ALA A 473 -4.26 18.90 -15.46
C ALA A 473 -4.90 17.84 -16.38
N ASP A 474 -4.13 17.20 -17.27
CA ASP A 474 -4.58 16.16 -18.22
C ASP A 474 -5.74 16.63 -19.13
N ILE A 475 -5.76 17.91 -19.51
CA ILE A 475 -6.71 18.41 -20.52
C ILE A 475 -6.14 18.10 -21.91
N GLN A 476 -6.99 17.58 -22.80
CA GLN A 476 -6.58 17.07 -24.10
C GLN A 476 -7.32 17.80 -25.24
N PRO A 477 -6.73 17.91 -26.43
CA PRO A 477 -7.46 18.32 -27.62
C PRO A 477 -8.69 17.43 -27.85
N GLY A 478 -9.84 18.06 -28.18
CA GLY A 478 -11.13 17.39 -28.33
C GLY A 478 -12.00 17.37 -27.06
N ASP A 479 -11.47 17.74 -25.90
CA ASP A 479 -12.29 17.98 -24.72
C ASP A 479 -13.19 19.20 -24.92
N VAL A 480 -14.42 19.17 -24.39
CA VAL A 480 -15.33 20.31 -24.41
C VAL A 480 -15.54 20.82 -22.99
N ILE A 481 -15.12 22.05 -22.72
CA ILE A 481 -15.37 22.72 -21.43
C ILE A 481 -16.83 23.12 -21.38
N THR A 482 -17.59 22.58 -20.42
CA THR A 482 -19.01 22.86 -20.22
C THR A 482 -19.29 23.73 -19.00
N GLU A 483 -18.38 23.71 -17.98
CA GLU A 483 -18.53 24.53 -16.78
C GLU A 483 -17.15 24.99 -16.27
N VAL A 484 -17.12 26.17 -15.67
CA VAL A 484 -15.96 26.75 -14.97
C VAL A 484 -16.38 27.11 -13.54
N GLY A 485 -15.81 26.47 -12.54
CA GLY A 485 -16.13 26.72 -11.14
C GLY A 485 -17.61 26.53 -10.80
N LYS A 486 -18.32 25.62 -11.50
CA LYS A 486 -19.77 25.35 -11.42
C LYS A 486 -20.64 26.37 -12.17
N THR A 487 -20.06 27.27 -12.94
CA THR A 487 -20.80 28.18 -13.84
C THR A 487 -20.78 27.58 -15.24
N PRO A 488 -21.94 27.28 -15.84
CA PRO A 488 -22.00 26.80 -17.21
C PRO A 488 -21.40 27.81 -18.19
N VAL A 489 -20.65 27.32 -19.18
CA VAL A 489 -20.02 28.14 -20.22
C VAL A 489 -20.31 27.55 -21.60
N SER A 490 -20.84 28.38 -22.50
CA SER A 490 -21.11 28.01 -23.89
C SER A 490 -20.45 28.94 -24.89
N SER A 491 -19.89 30.07 -24.44
CA SER A 491 -19.20 31.03 -25.27
C SER A 491 -17.91 31.53 -24.63
N LEU A 492 -17.02 32.08 -25.43
CA LEU A 492 -15.75 32.67 -24.97
C LEU A 492 -15.99 33.86 -24.02
N GLU A 493 -17.06 34.62 -24.24
CA GLU A 493 -17.47 35.70 -23.33
C GLU A 493 -17.86 35.19 -21.94
N MET A 494 -18.67 34.13 -21.91
CA MET A 494 -19.04 33.49 -20.66
C MET A 494 -17.84 32.90 -19.92
N LEU A 495 -16.88 32.33 -20.64
CA LEU A 495 -15.61 31.87 -20.08
C LEU A 495 -14.84 33.00 -19.41
N GLN A 496 -14.66 34.13 -20.11
CA GLN A 496 -13.94 35.29 -19.57
C GLN A 496 -14.58 35.84 -18.30
N LYS A 497 -15.92 35.91 -18.29
CA LYS A 497 -16.68 36.31 -17.11
C LYS A 497 -16.47 35.33 -15.96
N ALA A 498 -16.64 34.01 -16.21
CA ALA A 498 -16.46 32.97 -15.20
C ALA A 498 -15.02 32.93 -14.64
N LEU A 499 -14.01 33.17 -15.49
CA LEU A 499 -12.60 33.30 -15.06
C LEU A 499 -12.39 34.59 -14.24
N GLY A 500 -13.07 35.68 -14.59
CA GLY A 500 -13.03 36.94 -13.84
C GLY A 500 -13.52 36.76 -12.40
N ASP A 501 -14.60 36.02 -12.22
CA ASP A 501 -15.19 35.68 -10.91
C ASP A 501 -14.28 34.73 -10.09
N GLN A 502 -13.29 34.09 -10.72
CA GLN A 502 -12.36 33.14 -10.10
C GLN A 502 -10.95 33.72 -9.89
N LYS A 503 -10.69 35.02 -10.23
CA LYS A 503 -9.34 35.64 -10.21
C LYS A 503 -8.56 35.51 -8.90
N ASN A 504 -9.23 35.31 -7.78
CA ASN A 504 -8.61 35.16 -6.47
C ASN A 504 -8.43 33.70 -6.02
N LYS A 505 -8.72 32.71 -6.88
CA LYS A 505 -8.60 31.30 -6.55
C LYS A 505 -7.33 30.71 -7.14
N THR A 506 -6.62 29.94 -6.34
CA THR A 506 -5.39 29.24 -6.73
C THR A 506 -5.67 28.04 -7.66
N ASN A 507 -6.87 27.51 -7.64
CA ASN A 507 -7.28 26.34 -8.41
C ASN A 507 -8.57 26.62 -9.15
N LEU A 508 -8.59 26.28 -10.44
CA LEU A 508 -9.75 26.42 -11.32
C LEU A 508 -10.34 25.03 -11.60
N LEU A 509 -11.60 24.83 -11.23
CA LEU A 509 -12.34 23.62 -11.57
C LEU A 509 -12.96 23.76 -12.96
N LEU A 510 -12.66 22.84 -13.86
CA LEU A 510 -13.28 22.73 -15.18
C LEU A 510 -14.08 21.43 -15.28
N LEU A 511 -15.33 21.51 -15.69
CA LEU A 511 -16.10 20.32 -16.09
C LEU A 511 -15.94 20.15 -17.61
N LEU A 512 -15.40 19.01 -18.00
CA LEU A 512 -15.12 18.64 -19.36
C LEU A 512 -16.10 17.57 -19.84
N ASP A 513 -16.49 17.64 -21.11
CA ASP A 513 -17.07 16.51 -21.82
C ASP A 513 -16.00 15.93 -22.75
N ARG A 514 -15.53 14.73 -22.45
CA ARG A 514 -14.56 13.98 -23.25
C ARG A 514 -15.30 12.83 -23.93
N ARG A 515 -15.68 13.03 -25.20
CA ARG A 515 -16.41 12.04 -26.02
C ARG A 515 -17.74 11.55 -25.39
N GLY A 516 -18.48 12.44 -24.72
CA GLY A 516 -19.73 12.11 -24.04
C GLY A 516 -19.56 11.68 -22.57
N ILE A 517 -18.34 11.61 -22.07
CA ILE A 517 -18.04 11.29 -20.68
C ILE A 517 -17.69 12.60 -19.96
N LYS A 518 -18.48 12.90 -18.92
CA LYS A 518 -18.21 14.06 -18.08
C LYS A 518 -17.10 13.76 -17.10
N THR A 519 -16.07 14.59 -17.11
CA THR A 519 -14.95 14.54 -16.18
C THR A 519 -14.64 15.94 -15.67
N TYR A 520 -14.13 16.08 -14.45
CA TYR A 520 -13.61 17.37 -14.03
C TYR A 520 -12.07 17.36 -14.00
N SER A 521 -11.48 18.53 -14.22
CA SER A 521 -10.06 18.77 -14.10
C SER A 521 -9.80 19.99 -13.23
N ILE A 522 -8.77 19.94 -12.40
CA ILE A 522 -8.33 21.06 -11.59
C ILE A 522 -7.07 21.67 -12.23
N VAL A 523 -7.22 22.88 -12.74
CA VAL A 523 -6.10 23.63 -13.30
C VAL A 523 -5.54 24.57 -12.24
N LYS A 524 -4.26 24.42 -11.89
CA LYS A 524 -3.58 25.32 -10.97
C LYS A 524 -3.33 26.66 -11.68
N SER A 525 -3.81 27.75 -11.11
CA SER A 525 -3.48 29.10 -11.59
C SER A 525 -2.01 29.34 -11.29
N GLY A 526 -1.17 29.38 -12.31
CA GLY A 526 0.22 29.80 -12.15
C GLY A 526 0.27 31.20 -11.52
N LYS A 527 1.10 31.37 -10.48
CA LYS A 527 1.45 32.69 -9.93
C LYS A 527 2.29 33.43 -10.95
#